data_a4f7defbdd7debbf81a46705ef519a8f
#
_entry.id   a4f7defbdd7debbf81a46705ef519a8f
#
_cell.length_a   1.000
_cell.length_b   1.000
_cell.length_c   1.000
_cell.angle_alpha   90.00
_cell.angle_beta   90.00
_cell.angle_gamma   90.00
#
_symmetry.space_group_name_H-M   'P 1'
#
loop_
_entity.id
_entity.type
_entity.pdbx_description
1 polymer ?
#
loop_
_entity_poly.entity_id
_entity_poly.type
_entity_poly.pdbx_seq_one_letter_code
_entity_poly.pdbx_strand_id
1 'polypeptide(L)'
;MPIVPELSACGDTGRPLVLVDPAGAVADVYGAVAAKVVQEVAKLKAGPKGSLAIDEEGVAGVAGALRVQLADEGGMPFYVRGCDVRRSDKSAVADGEAKKADFLMDGVTPVPDDFIPVEASVVGNYAVQISWPDGFSQVATFAQIQALSRLPVGEKTAA
;
A
#
# COMPACT_ATOMS: atom_id res chain seq x y z
N MET A 1 17.00 21.25 -8.10
CA MET A 1 18.48 21.13 -7.96
C MET A 1 19.11 22.05 -8.97
N PRO A 2 20.06 22.93 -8.59
CA PRO A 2 20.78 23.73 -9.56
C PRO A 2 21.66 22.84 -10.45
N ILE A 3 21.73 23.16 -11.74
CA ILE A 3 22.67 22.50 -12.68
C ILE A 3 24.03 23.14 -12.46
N VAL A 4 24.98 22.39 -11.94
CA VAL A 4 26.33 22.85 -11.62
C VAL A 4 27.31 22.13 -12.55
N PRO A 5 28.10 22.83 -13.38
CA PRO A 5 29.02 22.21 -14.33
C PRO A 5 30.05 21.28 -13.69
N GLU A 6 30.46 21.58 -12.48
CA GLU A 6 31.39 20.79 -11.67
C GLU A 6 30.87 19.38 -11.35
N LEU A 7 29.55 19.21 -11.26
CA LEU A 7 28.90 17.91 -11.08
C LEU A 7 29.16 16.98 -12.26
N SER A 8 29.10 17.50 -13.49
CA SER A 8 29.36 16.73 -14.69
C SER A 8 30.83 16.30 -14.76
N ALA A 9 31.77 17.23 -14.51
CA ALA A 9 33.20 16.95 -14.50
C ALA A 9 33.59 15.92 -13.44
N CYS A 10 32.95 15.97 -12.24
CA CYS A 10 33.16 14.99 -11.20
C CYS A 10 32.57 13.61 -11.55
N GLY A 11 31.42 13.56 -12.23
CA GLY A 11 30.84 12.35 -12.79
C GLY A 11 31.74 11.66 -13.79
N ASP A 12 32.31 12.42 -14.73
CA ASP A 12 33.22 11.91 -15.75
C ASP A 12 34.52 11.34 -15.16
N THR A 13 34.98 11.87 -14.04
CA THR A 13 36.19 11.41 -13.34
C THR A 13 35.93 10.33 -12.31
N GLY A 14 34.66 9.95 -12.06
CA GLY A 14 34.26 8.98 -11.06
C GLY A 14 34.50 9.43 -9.60
N ARG A 15 34.71 10.73 -9.36
CA ARG A 15 34.90 11.30 -8.02
C ARG A 15 33.70 12.14 -7.63
N PRO A 16 32.87 11.69 -6.68
CA PRO A 16 31.69 12.44 -6.25
C PRO A 16 32.05 13.85 -5.75
N LEU A 17 31.32 14.88 -6.20
CA LEU A 17 31.60 16.26 -5.83
C LEU A 17 31.56 16.50 -4.31
N VAL A 18 30.69 15.80 -3.59
CA VAL A 18 30.61 15.87 -2.13
C VAL A 18 31.87 15.41 -1.40
N LEU A 19 32.75 14.63 -2.08
CA LEU A 19 34.06 14.23 -1.55
C LEU A 19 35.17 15.19 -1.98
N VAL A 20 34.97 15.89 -3.09
CA VAL A 20 35.94 16.86 -3.62
C VAL A 20 35.82 18.21 -2.90
N ASP A 21 34.59 18.64 -2.68
CA ASP A 21 34.26 19.87 -1.96
C ASP A 21 33.15 19.61 -0.90
N PRO A 22 33.52 19.05 0.27
CA PRO A 22 32.56 18.68 1.30
C PRO A 22 31.91 19.88 2.01
N ALA A 23 32.49 21.09 1.88
CA ALA A 23 31.95 22.32 2.46
C ALA A 23 31.24 23.21 1.43
N GLY A 24 31.12 22.75 0.19
CA GLY A 24 30.49 23.51 -0.88
C GLY A 24 28.97 23.46 -0.85
N ALA A 25 28.32 24.45 -1.47
CA ALA A 25 26.85 24.56 -1.50
C ALA A 25 26.16 23.32 -2.08
N VAL A 26 26.82 22.59 -2.96
CA VAL A 26 26.28 21.33 -3.52
C VAL A 26 26.30 20.21 -2.48
N ALA A 27 27.36 20.11 -1.69
CA ALA A 27 27.44 19.14 -0.58
C ALA A 27 26.34 19.40 0.46
N ASP A 28 26.05 20.63 0.78
CA ASP A 28 24.94 21.01 1.68
C ASP A 28 23.59 20.57 1.14
N VAL A 29 23.33 20.76 -0.16
CA VAL A 29 22.08 20.32 -0.80
C VAL A 29 21.96 18.79 -0.75
N TYR A 30 23.01 18.05 -1.09
CA TYR A 30 23.00 16.58 -1.00
C TYR A 30 22.82 16.10 0.44
N GLY A 31 23.47 16.75 1.42
CA GLY A 31 23.30 16.47 2.84
C GLY A 31 21.85 16.65 3.29
N ALA A 32 21.22 17.75 2.89
CA ALA A 32 19.81 18.01 3.19
C ALA A 32 18.88 16.97 2.57
N VAL A 33 19.11 16.58 1.31
CA VAL A 33 18.34 15.51 0.64
C VAL A 33 18.54 14.19 1.36
N ALA A 34 19.78 13.82 1.67
CA ALA A 34 20.07 12.57 2.39
C ALA A 34 19.41 12.54 3.77
N ALA A 35 19.47 13.62 4.53
CA ALA A 35 18.79 13.73 5.82
C ALA A 35 17.28 13.55 5.69
N LYS A 36 16.66 14.16 4.68
CA LYS A 36 15.23 14.01 4.41
C LYS A 36 14.87 12.57 4.02
N VAL A 37 15.66 11.92 3.18
CA VAL A 37 15.46 10.52 2.81
C VAL A 37 15.55 9.62 4.05
N VAL A 38 16.55 9.82 4.91
CA VAL A 38 16.69 9.05 6.16
C VAL A 38 15.49 9.25 7.06
N GLN A 39 15.00 10.48 7.21
CA GLN A 39 13.80 10.77 8.00
C GLN A 39 12.54 10.09 7.44
N GLU A 40 12.32 10.14 6.12
CA GLU A 40 11.17 9.48 5.49
C GLU A 40 11.26 7.95 5.60
N VAL A 41 12.44 7.38 5.38
CA VAL A 41 12.67 5.93 5.58
C VAL A 41 12.47 5.51 7.04
N ALA A 42 12.90 6.35 8.00
CA ALA A 42 12.65 6.09 9.42
C ALA A 42 11.15 6.10 9.77
N LYS A 43 10.37 7.03 9.20
CA LYS A 43 8.91 7.05 9.33
C LYS A 43 8.26 5.79 8.76
N LEU A 44 8.72 5.32 7.59
CA LEU A 44 8.23 4.08 6.99
C LEU A 44 8.55 2.85 7.86
N LYS A 45 9.71 2.82 8.51
CA LYS A 45 10.09 1.73 9.45
C LYS A 45 9.32 1.79 10.77
N ALA A 46 8.94 2.99 11.21
CA ALA A 46 8.12 3.22 12.40
C ALA A 46 6.61 3.20 12.10
N GLY A 47 6.22 3.07 10.83
CA GLY A 47 4.83 2.99 10.38
C GLY A 47 4.10 1.76 10.94
N PRO A 48 2.79 1.73 10.85
CA PRO A 48 1.96 0.72 11.49
C PRO A 48 2.36 -0.68 11.03
N LYS A 49 2.88 -1.46 11.97
CA LYS A 49 3.01 -2.90 11.76
C LYS A 49 1.60 -3.47 11.82
N GLY A 50 1.16 -4.08 10.75
CA GLY A 50 -0.15 -4.70 10.68
C GLY A 50 -0.03 -6.18 10.41
N SER A 51 -1.08 -6.91 10.73
CA SER A 51 -1.33 -8.27 10.26
C SER A 51 -2.62 -8.30 9.46
N LEU A 52 -2.70 -9.22 8.52
CA LEU A 52 -3.88 -9.44 7.69
C LEU A 52 -4.12 -10.94 7.56
N ALA A 53 -5.37 -11.35 7.70
CA ALA A 53 -5.81 -12.72 7.50
C ALA A 53 -7.17 -12.73 6.78
N ILE A 54 -7.43 -13.79 6.03
CA ILE A 54 -8.75 -14.04 5.43
C ILE A 54 -9.59 -14.74 6.49
N ASP A 55 -10.78 -14.21 6.78
CA ASP A 55 -11.74 -14.84 7.68
C ASP A 55 -12.66 -15.75 6.86
N GLU A 56 -12.40 -17.05 6.91
CA GLU A 56 -13.12 -18.07 6.15
C GLU A 56 -14.56 -18.25 6.67
N GLU A 57 -14.81 -18.04 7.96
CA GLU A 57 -16.14 -18.16 8.56
C GLU A 57 -17.07 -16.99 8.19
N GLY A 58 -16.47 -15.88 7.74
CA GLY A 58 -17.17 -14.66 7.39
C GLY A 58 -17.56 -13.83 8.60
N VAL A 59 -17.72 -12.54 8.36
CA VAL A 59 -18.12 -11.54 9.37
C VAL A 59 -19.32 -10.76 8.86
N ALA A 60 -20.34 -10.58 9.70
CA ALA A 60 -21.58 -9.87 9.36
C ALA A 60 -22.28 -10.39 8.08
N GLY A 61 -22.19 -11.70 7.81
CA GLY A 61 -22.77 -12.33 6.60
C GLY A 61 -21.94 -12.14 5.33
N VAL A 62 -20.73 -11.62 5.44
CA VAL A 62 -19.78 -11.45 4.32
C VAL A 62 -18.72 -12.54 4.40
N ALA A 63 -18.74 -13.47 3.44
CA ALA A 63 -17.72 -14.50 3.32
C ALA A 63 -16.40 -13.89 2.82
N GLY A 64 -15.25 -14.42 3.27
CA GLY A 64 -13.93 -13.98 2.84
C GLY A 64 -13.61 -12.53 3.22
N ALA A 65 -14.14 -12.07 4.35
CA ALA A 65 -13.77 -10.78 4.92
C ALA A 65 -12.29 -10.78 5.29
N LEU A 66 -11.61 -9.67 5.05
CA LEU A 66 -10.22 -9.48 5.45
C LEU A 66 -10.18 -8.93 6.87
N ARG A 67 -9.61 -9.71 7.79
CA ARG A 67 -9.31 -9.30 9.16
C ARG A 67 -7.99 -8.55 9.17
N VAL A 68 -8.03 -7.31 9.57
CA VAL A 68 -6.85 -6.43 9.65
C VAL A 68 -6.62 -6.03 11.10
N GLN A 69 -5.39 -6.08 11.54
CA GLN A 69 -4.98 -5.66 12.88
C GLN A 69 -3.76 -4.77 12.76
N LEU A 70 -3.85 -3.55 13.28
CA LEU A 70 -2.78 -2.55 13.24
C LEU A 70 -2.27 -2.28 14.66
N ALA A 71 -0.96 -2.13 14.79
CA ALA A 71 -0.34 -1.91 16.10
C ALA A 71 -0.66 -0.53 16.68
N ASP A 72 -0.88 0.48 15.85
CA ASP A 72 -1.21 1.87 16.21
C ASP A 72 -2.66 2.06 16.65
N GLU A 73 -3.58 1.18 16.25
CA GLU A 73 -4.99 1.19 16.69
C GLU A 73 -5.24 0.36 17.98
N GLY A 74 -4.23 0.20 18.82
CA GLY A 74 -4.34 -0.59 20.06
C GLY A 74 -4.47 -2.08 19.81
N GLY A 75 -4.16 -2.55 18.60
CA GLY A 75 -4.19 -3.95 18.23
C GLY A 75 -5.59 -4.55 18.08
N MET A 76 -6.66 -3.75 18.12
CA MET A 76 -8.01 -4.26 17.87
C MET A 76 -8.19 -4.59 16.38
N PRO A 77 -8.68 -5.80 16.06
CA PRO A 77 -8.92 -6.16 14.67
C PRO A 77 -10.16 -5.43 14.12
N PHE A 78 -10.10 -5.04 12.86
CA PHE A 78 -11.25 -4.61 12.08
C PHE A 78 -11.37 -5.43 10.80
N TYR A 79 -12.53 -5.38 10.16
CA TYR A 79 -12.83 -6.20 9.01
C TYR A 79 -13.26 -5.34 7.83
N VAL A 80 -12.79 -5.71 6.64
CA VAL A 80 -13.14 -5.07 5.37
C VAL A 80 -13.57 -6.12 4.35
N ARG A 81 -14.41 -5.75 3.39
CA ARG A 81 -14.77 -6.66 2.30
C ARG A 81 -13.61 -6.86 1.35
N GLY A 82 -13.39 -8.10 0.92
CA GLY A 82 -12.39 -8.40 -0.10
C GLY A 82 -12.63 -7.61 -1.40
N CYS A 83 -13.86 -7.58 -1.89
CA CYS A 83 -14.23 -6.84 -3.11
C CYS A 83 -13.89 -5.34 -3.03
N ASP A 84 -14.05 -4.69 -1.86
CA ASP A 84 -13.72 -3.26 -1.70
C ASP A 84 -12.21 -3.04 -1.79
N VAL A 85 -11.41 -3.97 -1.24
CA VAL A 85 -9.95 -3.93 -1.37
C VAL A 85 -9.54 -4.13 -2.84
N ARG A 86 -10.14 -5.07 -3.56
CA ARG A 86 -9.85 -5.28 -4.99
C ARG A 86 -10.21 -4.05 -5.83
N ARG A 87 -11.36 -3.44 -5.56
CA ARG A 87 -11.84 -2.22 -6.22
C ARG A 87 -11.05 -0.96 -5.88
N SER A 88 -10.26 -0.97 -4.82
CA SER A 88 -9.34 0.13 -4.50
C SER A 88 -8.16 0.22 -5.47
N ASP A 89 -7.92 -0.83 -6.26
CA ASP A 89 -6.95 -0.81 -7.35
C ASP A 89 -7.59 -0.23 -8.62
N LYS A 90 -6.81 0.57 -9.35
CA LYS A 90 -7.26 1.24 -10.59
C LYS A 90 -7.64 0.28 -11.73
N SER A 91 -7.20 -0.97 -11.65
CA SER A 91 -7.52 -2.02 -12.63
C SER A 91 -8.88 -2.69 -12.39
N ALA A 92 -9.63 -2.27 -11.38
CA ALA A 92 -10.89 -2.88 -10.98
C ALA A 92 -11.99 -1.84 -10.75
N VAL A 93 -13.22 -2.24 -11.06
CA VAL A 93 -14.44 -1.45 -10.79
C VAL A 93 -15.55 -2.35 -10.28
N ALA A 94 -16.59 -1.75 -9.70
CA ALA A 94 -17.79 -2.50 -9.34
C ALA A 94 -18.47 -3.08 -10.59
N ASP A 95 -19.03 -4.27 -10.47
CA ASP A 95 -19.61 -5.01 -11.60
C ASP A 95 -20.65 -4.20 -12.38
N GLY A 96 -21.47 -3.41 -11.68
CA GLY A 96 -22.46 -2.51 -12.32
C GLY A 96 -21.86 -1.29 -13.04
N GLU A 97 -20.60 -0.95 -12.80
CA GLU A 97 -19.91 0.19 -13.41
C GLU A 97 -19.03 -0.22 -14.60
N ALA A 98 -18.74 -1.51 -14.76
CA ALA A 98 -17.92 -2.04 -15.84
C ALA A 98 -18.45 -1.64 -17.23
N LYS A 99 -19.77 -1.62 -17.42
CA LYS A 99 -20.40 -1.20 -18.68
C LYS A 99 -20.13 0.26 -19.07
N LYS A 100 -19.80 1.12 -18.08
CA LYS A 100 -19.41 2.51 -18.32
C LYS A 100 -17.92 2.66 -18.55
N ALA A 101 -17.13 1.78 -17.95
CA ALA A 101 -15.67 1.76 -18.05
C ALA A 101 -15.19 1.14 -19.36
N ASP A 102 -15.94 0.19 -19.93
CA ASP A 102 -15.59 -0.53 -21.18
C ASP A 102 -15.42 0.40 -22.40
N PHE A 103 -16.03 1.59 -22.35
CA PHE A 103 -15.87 2.61 -23.39
C PHE A 103 -14.61 3.48 -23.20
N LEU A 104 -13.97 3.46 -22.03
CA LEU A 104 -12.92 4.43 -21.68
C LEU A 104 -11.56 3.83 -21.35
N MET A 105 -11.45 2.54 -20.98
CA MET A 105 -10.20 1.92 -20.56
C MET A 105 -10.15 0.43 -20.89
N ASP A 106 -9.28 0.04 -21.83
CA ASP A 106 -8.85 -1.35 -21.98
C ASP A 106 -8.18 -1.82 -20.68
N GLY A 107 -8.68 -2.91 -20.09
CA GLY A 107 -8.02 -3.58 -18.96
C GLY A 107 -8.65 -3.37 -17.60
N VAL A 108 -9.86 -2.81 -17.49
CA VAL A 108 -10.58 -2.74 -16.22
C VAL A 108 -11.39 -4.01 -15.98
N THR A 109 -11.15 -4.68 -14.85
CA THR A 109 -11.84 -5.92 -14.48
C THR A 109 -13.06 -5.63 -13.62
N PRO A 110 -14.27 -6.12 -13.97
CA PRO A 110 -15.44 -6.06 -13.11
C PRO A 110 -15.25 -6.98 -11.89
N VAL A 111 -15.53 -6.48 -10.70
CA VAL A 111 -15.38 -7.20 -9.44
C VAL A 111 -16.75 -7.35 -8.77
N PRO A 112 -17.30 -8.56 -8.67
CA PRO A 112 -18.56 -8.83 -7.99
C PRO A 112 -18.45 -8.61 -6.47
N ASP A 113 -19.57 -8.51 -5.77
CA ASP A 113 -19.61 -8.24 -4.33
C ASP A 113 -19.16 -9.43 -3.48
N ASP A 114 -19.22 -10.64 -4.02
CA ASP A 114 -18.78 -11.89 -3.41
C ASP A 114 -17.35 -12.29 -3.79
N PHE A 115 -16.56 -11.35 -4.29
CA PHE A 115 -15.18 -11.63 -4.72
C PHE A 115 -14.27 -11.84 -3.51
N ILE A 116 -13.86 -13.10 -3.32
CA ILE A 116 -13.07 -13.54 -2.16
C ILE A 116 -11.61 -13.67 -2.56
N PRO A 117 -10.65 -13.15 -1.76
CA PRO A 117 -9.23 -13.36 -2.02
C PRO A 117 -8.82 -14.83 -1.81
N VAL A 118 -7.87 -15.31 -2.62
CA VAL A 118 -7.34 -16.67 -2.51
C VAL A 118 -6.27 -16.76 -1.43
N GLU A 119 -5.42 -15.75 -1.37
CA GLU A 119 -4.30 -15.70 -0.42
C GLU A 119 -4.00 -14.25 -0.07
N ALA A 120 -3.55 -14.05 1.17
CA ALA A 120 -3.12 -12.75 1.63
C ALA A 120 -1.89 -12.89 2.54
N SER A 121 -0.85 -12.11 2.25
CA SER A 121 0.41 -12.10 3.01
C SER A 121 0.90 -10.68 3.25
N VAL A 122 1.58 -10.48 4.38
CA VAL A 122 2.15 -9.18 4.73
C VAL A 122 3.49 -9.00 4.02
N VAL A 123 3.67 -7.84 3.37
CA VAL A 123 4.90 -7.45 2.68
C VAL A 123 5.53 -6.27 3.39
N GLY A 124 6.63 -6.52 4.08
CA GLY A 124 7.30 -5.51 4.88
C GLY A 124 6.45 -5.01 6.05
N ASN A 125 6.55 -3.71 6.37
CA ASN A 125 5.87 -3.12 7.53
C ASN A 125 4.62 -2.31 7.17
N TYR A 126 4.30 -2.14 5.89
CA TYR A 126 3.33 -1.14 5.44
C TYR A 126 2.32 -1.64 4.40
N ALA A 127 2.51 -2.83 3.85
CA ALA A 127 1.69 -3.33 2.77
C ALA A 127 1.35 -4.81 2.92
N VAL A 128 0.35 -5.23 2.19
CA VAL A 128 -0.06 -6.62 2.04
C VAL A 128 -0.14 -6.97 0.56
N GLN A 129 0.25 -8.18 0.23
CA GLN A 129 0.05 -8.77 -1.08
C GLN A 129 -1.15 -9.69 -1.01
N ILE A 130 -2.08 -9.53 -1.93
CA ILE A 130 -3.33 -10.29 -1.99
C ILE A 130 -3.43 -10.91 -3.37
N SER A 131 -3.60 -12.23 -3.42
CA SER A 131 -3.84 -12.99 -4.66
C SER A 131 -5.33 -13.17 -4.86
N TRP A 132 -5.80 -12.87 -6.06
CA TRP A 132 -7.21 -12.90 -6.42
C TRP A 132 -7.55 -14.07 -7.34
N PRO A 133 -8.82 -14.53 -7.40
CA PRO A 133 -9.24 -15.65 -8.26
C PRO A 133 -9.05 -15.38 -9.76
N ASP A 134 -9.02 -14.11 -10.18
CA ASP A 134 -8.75 -13.69 -11.56
C ASP A 134 -7.27 -13.79 -11.95
N GLY A 135 -6.41 -14.27 -11.04
CA GLY A 135 -4.96 -14.38 -11.23
C GLY A 135 -4.21 -13.07 -10.97
N PHE A 136 -4.92 -11.99 -10.59
CA PHE A 136 -4.29 -10.73 -10.26
C PHE A 136 -3.63 -10.78 -8.87
N SER A 137 -2.45 -10.20 -8.74
CA SER A 137 -1.76 -10.03 -7.47
C SER A 137 -1.67 -8.54 -7.14
N GLN A 138 -2.41 -8.14 -6.12
CA GLN A 138 -2.50 -6.75 -5.67
C GLN A 138 -1.57 -6.50 -4.50
N VAL A 139 -0.85 -5.38 -4.52
CA VAL A 139 -0.16 -4.87 -3.34
C VAL A 139 -0.92 -3.66 -2.83
N ALA A 140 -1.53 -3.79 -1.65
CA ALA A 140 -2.29 -2.73 -1.00
C ALA A 140 -1.57 -2.29 0.29
N THR A 141 -1.49 -0.99 0.53
CA THR A 141 -0.93 -0.50 1.80
C THR A 141 -1.96 -0.61 2.93
N PHE A 142 -1.51 -0.77 4.16
CA PHE A 142 -2.41 -0.74 5.32
C PHE A 142 -3.21 0.56 5.39
N ALA A 143 -2.63 1.69 5.00
CA ALA A 143 -3.32 2.97 4.94
C ALA A 143 -4.47 2.99 3.92
N GLN A 144 -4.31 2.35 2.76
CA GLN A 144 -5.40 2.20 1.78
C GLN A 144 -6.52 1.32 2.33
N ILE A 145 -6.19 0.20 2.97
CA ILE A 145 -7.19 -0.70 3.57
C ILE A 145 -7.92 -0.02 4.72
N GLN A 146 -7.20 0.74 5.55
CA GLN A 146 -7.77 1.50 6.68
C GLN A 146 -8.79 2.57 6.25
N ALA A 147 -8.62 3.11 5.04
CA ALA A 147 -9.54 4.10 4.45
C ALA A 147 -10.85 3.49 3.92
N LEU A 148 -10.93 2.15 3.80
CA LEU A 148 -12.13 1.46 3.33
C LEU A 148 -13.20 1.36 4.41
N SER A 149 -14.44 1.13 3.97
CA SER A 149 -15.58 0.92 4.87
C SER A 149 -15.38 -0.34 5.70
N ARG A 150 -15.44 -0.20 7.03
CA ARG A 150 -15.33 -1.31 7.97
C ARG A 150 -16.67 -2.06 8.07
N LEU A 151 -16.59 -3.39 8.13
CA LEU A 151 -17.75 -4.22 8.43
C LEU A 151 -18.12 -4.07 9.90
N PRO A 152 -19.42 -3.97 10.25
CA PRO A 152 -19.85 -3.97 11.63
C PRO A 152 -19.52 -5.33 12.25
N VAL A 153 -18.67 -5.34 13.26
CA VAL A 153 -18.45 -6.53 14.10
C VAL A 153 -19.66 -6.61 15.03
N GLY A 154 -20.62 -7.47 14.70
CA GLY A 154 -21.67 -7.84 15.65
C GLY A 154 -20.99 -8.44 16.88
N GLU A 155 -21.35 -7.97 18.09
CA GLU A 155 -20.99 -8.66 19.31
C GLU A 155 -21.39 -10.14 19.15
N LYS A 156 -20.39 -11.04 19.12
CA LYS A 156 -20.66 -12.47 19.30
C LYS A 156 -21.31 -12.57 20.68
N THR A 157 -22.64 -12.68 20.71
CA THR A 157 -23.34 -13.06 21.90
C THR A 157 -22.73 -14.39 22.35
N ALA A 158 -21.95 -14.33 23.42
CA ALA A 158 -21.47 -15.53 24.09
C ALA A 158 -22.70 -16.34 24.56
N ALA A 159 -22.92 -17.50 23.97
CA ALA A 159 -23.83 -18.52 24.45
C ALA A 159 -23.04 -19.53 25.27
#